data_2d4328a366ccda3ee2e279239a3fda2c
#
_entry.id   2d4328a366ccda3ee2e279239a3fda2c
#
_cell.length_a   1.000
_cell.length_b   1.000
_cell.length_c   1.000
_cell.angle_alpha   90.00
_cell.angle_beta   90.00
_cell.angle_gamma   90.00
#
_symmetry.space_group_name_H-M   'P 1'
#
loop_
_entity.id
_entity.type
_entity.pdbx_description
1 polymer ?
#
loop_
_entity_poly.entity_id
_entity_poly.type
_entity_poly.pdbx_seq_one_letter_code
_entity_poly.pdbx_strand_id
1 'polypeptide(L)'
;DYEKIESARLLTSSEYTLNTTLGYLSVKQTLQPDEVLAVAFEYNIGGKTYQVGEFSSDIKETSNCLYVKLLKNTSNSPNSNCWDLMMKNVYSLNAYQVQSEKFTLNITYLSDTTGVYLRYIPEGKINKIPLLKVMNLDRLNSKNQVGSDGFFDFVEGYTVNAQNGRIFFPVVEPFGKHLADKLGNKELADKYAFTELYDSTLTVAKQLAEKD
;
A
#
# COMPACT_ATOMS: atom_id res chain seq x y z
N ASP A 1 5.69 -14.68 -17.89
CA ASP A 1 6.07 -15.51 -16.75
C ASP A 1 4.85 -16.27 -16.25
N TYR A 2 5.04 -17.53 -15.89
CA TYR A 2 4.02 -18.37 -15.27
C TYR A 2 4.67 -19.27 -14.23
N GLU A 3 3.90 -19.66 -13.21
CA GLU A 3 4.25 -20.70 -12.26
C GLU A 3 3.25 -21.85 -12.36
N LYS A 4 3.73 -23.09 -12.32
CA LYS A 4 2.89 -24.27 -12.26
C LYS A 4 2.84 -24.75 -10.82
N ILE A 5 1.63 -24.77 -10.25
CA ILE A 5 1.37 -25.24 -8.89
C ILE A 5 0.53 -26.50 -8.96
N GLU A 6 0.95 -27.55 -8.27
CA GLU A 6 0.27 -28.84 -8.25
C GLU A 6 -0.79 -28.94 -7.13
N SER A 7 -0.62 -28.13 -6.08
CA SER A 7 -1.55 -28.07 -4.96
C SER A 7 -2.04 -26.65 -4.77
N ALA A 8 -3.31 -26.39 -5.01
CA ALA A 8 -3.94 -25.12 -4.74
C ALA A 8 -5.27 -25.32 -4.01
N ARG A 9 -5.66 -24.36 -3.18
CA ARG A 9 -6.98 -24.33 -2.55
C ARG A 9 -7.66 -23.01 -2.80
N LEU A 10 -8.96 -23.03 -2.91
CA LEU A 10 -9.75 -21.81 -2.95
C LEU A 10 -9.84 -21.22 -1.53
N LEU A 11 -9.53 -19.92 -1.41
CA LEU A 11 -9.75 -19.18 -0.17
C LEU A 11 -11.26 -18.97 0.05
N THR A 12 -11.69 -19.15 1.28
CA THR A 12 -13.07 -18.83 1.67
C THR A 12 -13.22 -17.31 1.85
N SER A 13 -14.44 -16.80 1.76
CA SER A 13 -14.75 -15.38 1.96
C SER A 13 -14.36 -14.85 3.35
N SER A 14 -14.16 -15.73 4.33
CA SER A 14 -13.69 -15.37 5.67
C SER A 14 -12.18 -15.14 5.74
N GLU A 15 -11.40 -15.64 4.78
CA GLU A 15 -9.92 -15.59 4.78
C GLU A 15 -9.37 -14.33 4.08
N TYR A 16 -10.19 -13.62 3.32
CA TYR A 16 -9.78 -12.38 2.67
C TYR A 16 -10.84 -11.28 2.78
N THR A 17 -10.46 -10.07 2.43
CA THR A 17 -11.36 -8.93 2.28
C THR A 17 -11.08 -8.27 0.94
N LEU A 18 -12.11 -8.05 0.14
CA LEU A 18 -12.02 -7.35 -1.13
C LEU A 18 -12.63 -5.95 -0.97
N ASN A 19 -11.85 -4.92 -1.28
CA ASN A 19 -12.35 -3.56 -1.41
C ASN A 19 -12.59 -3.29 -2.90
N THR A 20 -13.83 -3.34 -3.33
CA THR A 20 -14.22 -3.14 -4.74
C THR A 20 -14.12 -1.69 -5.19
N THR A 21 -14.20 -0.74 -4.26
CA THR A 21 -14.10 0.70 -4.55
C THR A 21 -12.67 1.12 -4.85
N LEU A 22 -11.71 0.62 -4.07
CA LEU A 22 -10.29 0.94 -4.22
C LEU A 22 -9.53 -0.13 -5.01
N GLY A 23 -10.17 -1.26 -5.32
CA GLY A 23 -9.60 -2.32 -6.15
C GLY A 23 -8.46 -3.09 -5.49
N TYR A 24 -8.49 -3.32 -4.19
CA TYR A 24 -7.49 -4.13 -3.51
C TYR A 24 -8.08 -5.32 -2.76
N LEU A 25 -7.24 -6.33 -2.59
CA LEU A 25 -7.54 -7.54 -1.83
C LEU A 25 -6.57 -7.62 -0.63
N SER A 26 -7.12 -7.91 0.54
CA SER A 26 -6.35 -8.14 1.77
C SER A 26 -6.58 -9.55 2.27
N VAL A 27 -5.51 -10.34 2.33
CA VAL A 27 -5.53 -11.68 2.94
C VAL A 27 -5.34 -11.55 4.44
N LYS A 28 -6.16 -12.24 5.24
CA LYS A 28 -6.12 -12.14 6.71
C LYS A 28 -4.97 -12.92 7.34
N GLN A 29 -4.49 -13.95 6.66
CA GLN A 29 -3.34 -14.72 7.09
C GLN A 29 -2.08 -14.23 6.40
N THR A 30 -0.96 -14.24 7.11
CA THR A 30 0.35 -13.95 6.53
C THR A 30 0.73 -15.12 5.62
N LEU A 31 0.96 -14.82 4.34
CA LEU A 31 1.44 -15.79 3.38
C LEU A 31 2.91 -16.13 3.66
N GLN A 32 3.23 -17.40 3.60
CA GLN A 32 4.62 -17.85 3.68
C GLN A 32 5.39 -17.45 2.42
N PRO A 33 6.73 -17.36 2.47
CA PRO A 33 7.53 -16.99 1.30
C PRO A 33 7.29 -17.88 0.08
N ASP A 34 7.10 -19.17 0.29
CA ASP A 34 6.86 -20.19 -0.74
C ASP A 34 5.40 -20.33 -1.18
N GLU A 35 4.47 -19.67 -0.50
CA GLU A 35 3.06 -19.64 -0.92
C GLU A 35 2.83 -18.68 -2.07
N VAL A 36 2.02 -19.13 -3.02
CA VAL A 36 1.58 -18.37 -4.19
C VAL A 36 0.16 -17.88 -3.99
N LEU A 37 -0.11 -16.64 -4.37
CA LEU A 37 -1.45 -16.09 -4.38
C LEU A 37 -1.86 -15.78 -5.81
N ALA A 38 -3.03 -16.26 -6.20
CA ALA A 38 -3.62 -16.00 -7.51
C ALA A 38 -5.10 -15.67 -7.41
N VAL A 39 -5.64 -15.05 -8.44
CA VAL A 39 -7.04 -14.62 -8.50
C VAL A 39 -7.64 -14.91 -9.87
N ALA A 40 -8.93 -15.25 -9.88
CA ALA A 40 -9.78 -15.13 -11.04
C ALA A 40 -10.96 -14.23 -10.68
N PHE A 41 -11.33 -13.35 -11.57
CA PHE A 41 -12.44 -12.42 -11.35
C PHE A 41 -13.12 -12.00 -12.64
N GLU A 42 -14.33 -11.53 -12.50
CA GLU A 42 -15.14 -10.99 -13.56
C GLU A 42 -15.49 -9.53 -13.26
N TYR A 43 -15.52 -8.69 -14.27
CA TYR A 43 -15.93 -7.30 -14.15
C TYR A 43 -16.74 -6.84 -15.35
N ASN A 44 -17.56 -5.82 -15.16
CA ASN A 44 -18.43 -5.27 -16.19
C ASN A 44 -18.04 -3.82 -16.50
N ILE A 45 -17.85 -3.54 -17.79
CA ILE A 45 -17.65 -2.17 -18.31
C ILE A 45 -18.59 -1.94 -19.48
N GLY A 46 -19.44 -0.91 -19.36
CA GLY A 46 -20.33 -0.52 -20.46
C GLY A 46 -21.30 -1.63 -20.90
N GLY A 47 -21.73 -2.49 -19.98
CA GLY A 47 -22.63 -3.60 -20.26
C GLY A 47 -21.95 -4.84 -20.87
N LYS A 48 -20.62 -4.83 -21.00
CA LYS A 48 -19.83 -6.00 -21.40
C LYS A 48 -19.12 -6.60 -20.19
N THR A 49 -19.22 -7.91 -20.06
CA THR A 49 -18.54 -8.68 -19.04
C THR A 49 -17.17 -9.13 -19.53
N TYR A 50 -16.16 -8.97 -18.71
CA TYR A 50 -14.79 -9.39 -18.95
C TYR A 50 -14.36 -10.31 -17.83
N GLN A 51 -13.74 -11.42 -18.17
CA GLN A 51 -13.19 -12.40 -17.23
C GLN A 51 -11.67 -12.39 -17.28
N VAL A 52 -11.05 -12.44 -16.12
CA VAL A 52 -9.60 -12.58 -15.92
C VAL A 52 -9.34 -13.85 -15.14
N GLY A 53 -8.61 -14.77 -15.74
CA GLY A 53 -8.43 -16.11 -15.21
C GLY A 53 -9.66 -17.00 -15.41
N GLU A 54 -9.54 -18.26 -15.06
CA GLU A 54 -10.59 -19.28 -15.17
C GLU A 54 -11.15 -19.57 -13.76
N PHE A 55 -12.47 -19.74 -13.68
CA PHE A 55 -13.08 -20.16 -12.42
C PHE A 55 -13.02 -21.68 -12.28
N SER A 56 -12.82 -22.15 -11.06
CA SER A 56 -12.81 -23.59 -10.75
C SER A 56 -14.15 -24.28 -11.09
N SER A 57 -15.23 -23.51 -11.13
CA SER A 57 -16.56 -23.98 -11.57
C SER A 57 -16.64 -24.31 -13.07
N ASP A 58 -15.74 -23.73 -13.87
CA ASP A 58 -15.79 -23.86 -15.33
C ASP A 58 -15.04 -25.11 -15.81
N ILE A 59 -14.25 -25.74 -14.94
CA ILE A 59 -13.50 -26.96 -15.25
C ILE A 59 -14.42 -28.17 -15.08
N LYS A 60 -14.63 -28.89 -16.18
CA LYS A 60 -15.45 -30.09 -16.22
C LYS A 60 -14.68 -31.40 -16.02
N GLU A 61 -13.36 -31.36 -16.21
CA GLU A 61 -12.50 -32.54 -16.14
C GLU A 61 -11.31 -32.33 -15.20
N THR A 62 -11.03 -33.29 -14.34
CA THR A 62 -9.97 -33.24 -13.34
C THR A 62 -8.55 -33.25 -13.91
N SER A 63 -8.40 -33.52 -15.22
CA SER A 63 -7.12 -33.52 -15.92
C SER A 63 -6.71 -32.14 -16.46
N ASN A 64 -7.58 -31.14 -16.40
CA ASN A 64 -7.32 -29.82 -16.96
C ASN A 64 -6.58 -28.93 -15.95
N CYS A 65 -5.70 -28.08 -16.47
CA CYS A 65 -5.06 -27.04 -15.68
C CYS A 65 -5.98 -25.82 -15.57
N LEU A 66 -5.99 -25.18 -14.41
CA LEU A 66 -6.69 -23.91 -14.17
C LEU A 66 -5.74 -22.74 -14.41
N TYR A 67 -6.08 -21.84 -15.31
CA TYR A 67 -5.30 -20.63 -15.58
C TYR A 67 -5.84 -19.45 -14.78
N VAL A 68 -5.05 -18.97 -13.81
CA VAL A 68 -5.42 -17.87 -12.93
C VAL A 68 -4.39 -16.74 -12.98
N LYS A 69 -4.80 -15.54 -12.63
CA LYS A 69 -3.90 -14.37 -12.60
C LYS A 69 -3.07 -14.39 -11.33
N LEU A 70 -1.76 -14.41 -11.46
CA LEU A 70 -0.82 -14.40 -10.36
C LEU A 70 -0.81 -13.02 -9.67
N LEU A 71 -0.91 -13.00 -8.34
CA LEU A 71 -0.78 -11.82 -7.49
C LEU A 71 0.52 -11.82 -6.67
N LYS A 72 0.92 -13.00 -6.17
CA LYS A 72 2.19 -13.21 -5.48
C LYS A 72 2.79 -14.53 -5.97
N ASN A 73 4.03 -14.50 -6.36
CA ASN A 73 4.82 -15.68 -6.71
C ASN A 73 5.70 -16.12 -5.51
N THR A 74 6.48 -17.17 -5.71
CA THR A 74 7.44 -17.68 -4.72
C THR A 74 8.66 -16.77 -4.55
N SER A 75 8.93 -15.89 -5.52
CA SER A 75 10.04 -14.94 -5.48
C SER A 75 9.63 -13.60 -4.88
N ASN A 76 10.26 -13.19 -3.79
CA ASN A 76 10.10 -11.85 -3.21
C ASN A 76 11.12 -10.85 -3.80
N SER A 77 11.52 -11.04 -5.05
CA SER A 77 12.45 -10.12 -5.73
C SER A 77 11.72 -8.87 -6.21
N PRO A 78 12.29 -7.68 -6.02
CA PRO A 78 11.79 -6.44 -6.61
C PRO A 78 11.70 -6.47 -8.15
N ASN A 79 12.48 -7.35 -8.79
CA ASN A 79 12.43 -7.54 -10.24
C ASN A 79 11.28 -8.45 -10.72
N SER A 80 10.47 -8.96 -9.80
CA SER A 80 9.31 -9.78 -10.13
C SER A 80 8.17 -8.92 -10.68
N ASN A 81 7.49 -9.41 -11.72
CA ASN A 81 6.28 -8.76 -12.26
C ASN A 81 5.13 -8.65 -11.24
N CYS A 82 5.18 -9.43 -10.16
CA CYS A 82 4.21 -9.35 -9.06
C CYS A 82 4.56 -8.29 -8.01
N TRP A 83 5.79 -7.71 -8.06
CA TRP A 83 6.24 -6.75 -7.07
C TRP A 83 5.37 -5.50 -7.00
N ASP A 84 4.95 -4.99 -8.15
CA ASP A 84 4.10 -3.79 -8.24
C ASP A 84 2.64 -4.03 -7.89
N LEU A 85 2.23 -5.31 -7.77
CA LEU A 85 0.89 -5.66 -7.32
C LEU A 85 0.73 -5.61 -5.79
N MET A 86 1.84 -5.59 -5.07
CA MET A 86 1.84 -5.47 -3.61
C MET A 86 1.60 -4.03 -3.19
N MET A 87 0.62 -3.82 -2.29
CA MET A 87 0.39 -2.50 -1.71
C MET A 87 1.52 -2.12 -0.76
N LYS A 88 2.33 -1.13 -1.15
CA LYS A 88 3.46 -0.60 -0.36
C LYS A 88 3.14 0.73 0.33
N ASN A 89 1.89 1.15 0.28
CA ASN A 89 1.36 2.40 0.85
C ASN A 89 0.46 2.17 2.07
N VAL A 90 0.56 1.01 2.70
CA VAL A 90 -0.22 0.65 3.89
C VAL A 90 0.72 0.42 5.07
N TYR A 91 0.48 1.16 6.15
CA TYR A 91 1.33 1.14 7.34
C TYR A 91 0.53 0.75 8.58
N SER A 92 1.10 -0.12 9.43
CA SER A 92 0.48 -0.55 10.67
C SER A 92 0.75 0.46 11.79
N LEU A 93 -0.28 0.78 12.54
CA LEU A 93 -0.16 1.56 13.79
C LEU A 93 0.23 0.68 14.99
N ASN A 94 0.32 -0.65 14.80
CA ASN A 94 0.49 -1.62 15.88
C ASN A 94 -0.58 -1.50 16.98
N ALA A 95 -1.78 -1.10 16.59
CA ALA A 95 -2.95 -0.93 17.44
C ALA A 95 -4.16 -1.56 16.76
N TYR A 96 -5.17 -1.92 17.54
CA TYR A 96 -6.44 -2.47 17.08
C TYR A 96 -7.60 -1.63 17.60
N GLN A 97 -8.73 -1.64 16.91
CA GLN A 97 -9.95 -0.93 17.30
C GLN A 97 -9.69 0.56 17.56
N VAL A 98 -8.97 1.19 16.64
CA VAL A 98 -8.63 2.61 16.71
C VAL A 98 -9.89 3.46 16.61
N GLN A 99 -10.08 4.39 17.52
CA GLN A 99 -11.23 5.30 17.52
C GLN A 99 -10.85 6.63 16.89
N SER A 100 -11.79 7.23 16.14
CA SER A 100 -11.58 8.55 15.52
C SER A 100 -11.55 9.68 16.55
N GLU A 101 -12.23 9.49 17.68
CA GLU A 101 -12.27 10.51 18.73
C GLU A 101 -10.88 10.73 19.33
N LYS A 102 -10.41 11.99 19.27
CA LYS A 102 -9.06 12.39 19.72
C LYS A 102 -7.90 11.69 19.00
N PHE A 103 -8.16 11.03 17.87
CA PHE A 103 -7.09 10.44 17.06
C PHE A 103 -6.26 11.55 16.42
N THR A 104 -4.96 11.48 16.60
CA THR A 104 -4.00 12.38 15.94
C THR A 104 -2.90 11.56 15.27
N LEU A 105 -2.69 11.84 14.00
CA LEU A 105 -1.57 11.30 13.24
C LEU A 105 -0.72 12.45 12.71
N ASN A 106 0.59 12.34 12.88
CA ASN A 106 1.53 13.26 12.28
C ASN A 106 2.60 12.47 11.53
N ILE A 107 3.06 13.04 10.43
CA ILE A 107 4.23 12.56 9.72
C ILE A 107 5.35 13.53 10.04
N THR A 108 6.47 13.01 10.50
CA THR A 108 7.61 13.83 10.92
C THR A 108 8.88 13.38 10.20
N TYR A 109 9.76 14.32 9.98
CA TYR A 109 11.14 14.13 9.53
C TYR A 109 12.07 14.38 10.72
N LEU A 110 12.99 13.45 10.97
CA LEU A 110 14.05 13.65 11.94
C LEU A 110 15.17 14.46 11.29
N SER A 111 15.43 15.66 11.80
CA SER A 111 16.46 16.53 11.25
C SER A 111 17.84 16.03 11.69
N ASP A 112 18.69 15.68 10.73
CA ASP A 112 20.07 15.22 10.96
C ASP A 112 20.93 16.30 11.63
N THR A 113 20.62 17.58 11.36
CA THR A 113 21.38 18.71 11.87
C THR A 113 21.04 19.04 13.32
N THR A 114 19.77 18.88 13.71
CA THR A 114 19.27 19.32 15.03
C THR A 114 18.81 18.17 15.93
N GLY A 115 18.63 16.96 15.39
CA GLY A 115 18.07 15.83 16.11
C GLY A 115 16.59 16.02 16.52
N VAL A 116 15.90 17.00 15.93
CA VAL A 116 14.50 17.33 16.27
C VAL A 116 13.55 16.81 15.22
N TYR A 117 12.42 16.28 15.65
CA TYR A 117 11.34 15.87 14.75
C TYR A 117 10.57 17.09 14.24
N LEU A 118 10.63 17.31 12.93
CA LEU A 118 9.91 18.37 12.23
C LEU A 118 8.71 17.80 11.49
N ARG A 119 7.58 18.51 11.47
CA ARG A 119 6.39 18.13 10.70
C ARG A 119 6.48 18.53 9.22
N TYR A 120 7.59 19.07 8.79
CA TYR A 120 7.86 19.53 7.42
C TYR A 120 9.34 19.33 7.08
N ILE A 121 9.65 19.26 5.79
CA ILE A 121 11.03 19.30 5.30
C ILE A 121 11.43 20.78 5.12
N PRO A 122 12.57 21.24 5.68
CA PRO A 122 12.95 22.65 5.68
C PRO A 122 13.49 23.15 4.34
N GLU A 123 13.49 22.33 3.31
CA GLU A 123 14.08 22.60 2.00
C GLU A 123 13.09 22.31 0.85
N GLY A 124 13.42 22.82 -0.34
CA GLY A 124 12.66 22.54 -1.55
C GLY A 124 11.30 23.25 -1.66
N LYS A 125 10.51 22.80 -2.61
CA LYS A 125 9.18 23.38 -2.91
C LYS A 125 8.15 23.15 -1.80
N ILE A 126 8.39 22.18 -0.94
CA ILE A 126 7.51 21.81 0.16
C ILE A 126 7.94 22.37 1.52
N ASN A 127 8.92 23.28 1.52
CA ASN A 127 9.38 23.93 2.74
C ASN A 127 8.19 24.57 3.48
N LYS A 128 8.12 24.33 4.78
CA LYS A 128 7.04 24.75 5.71
C LYS A 128 5.66 24.17 5.40
N ILE A 129 5.51 23.27 4.44
CA ILE A 129 4.25 22.57 4.20
C ILE A 129 4.24 21.30 5.07
N PRO A 130 3.21 21.08 5.91
CA PRO A 130 3.12 19.87 6.72
C PRO A 130 3.18 18.60 5.87
N LEU A 131 3.98 17.62 6.28
CA LEU A 131 4.14 16.35 5.55
C LEU A 131 2.81 15.61 5.43
N LEU A 132 1.92 15.73 6.40
CA LEU A 132 0.58 15.18 6.33
C LEU A 132 -0.17 15.66 5.09
N LYS A 133 -0.09 16.96 4.79
CA LYS A 133 -0.67 17.57 3.59
C LYS A 133 0.07 17.16 2.31
N VAL A 134 1.40 17.08 2.34
CA VAL A 134 2.21 16.61 1.22
C VAL A 134 1.81 15.19 0.81
N MET A 135 1.50 14.34 1.79
CA MET A 135 1.08 12.95 1.59
C MET A 135 -0.42 12.77 1.28
N ASN A 136 -1.16 13.87 1.07
CA ASN A 136 -2.60 13.87 0.79
C ASN A 136 -3.48 13.23 1.89
N LEU A 137 -3.03 13.29 3.14
CA LEU A 137 -3.77 12.79 4.30
C LEU A 137 -4.45 13.92 5.12
N ASP A 138 -4.42 15.15 4.62
CA ASP A 138 -5.06 16.34 5.14
C ASP A 138 -5.64 17.11 3.93
N ARG A 139 -6.78 16.66 3.44
CA ARG A 139 -7.51 17.23 2.30
C ARG A 139 -8.90 17.74 2.66
N LEU A 140 -9.40 17.32 3.80
CA LEU A 140 -10.71 17.65 4.31
C LEU A 140 -10.56 18.55 5.53
N ASN A 141 -11.58 19.36 5.79
CA ASN A 141 -11.70 20.11 7.02
C ASN A 141 -12.55 19.34 8.05
N SER A 142 -12.66 19.85 9.25
CA SER A 142 -13.46 19.29 10.34
C SER A 142 -14.95 19.07 10.01
N LYS A 143 -15.44 19.63 8.90
CA LYS A 143 -16.79 19.44 8.37
C LYS A 143 -16.85 18.43 7.20
N ASN A 144 -15.77 17.70 6.95
CA ASN A 144 -15.62 16.79 5.81
C ASN A 144 -15.79 17.46 4.43
N GLN A 145 -15.46 18.75 4.33
CA GLN A 145 -15.43 19.49 3.07
C GLN A 145 -14.00 19.62 2.59
N VAL A 146 -13.81 19.79 1.30
CA VAL A 146 -12.48 20.00 0.71
C VAL A 146 -11.81 21.23 1.31
N GLY A 147 -10.67 21.03 1.95
CA GLY A 147 -9.87 22.08 2.58
C GLY A 147 -9.02 21.52 3.72
N SER A 148 -7.70 21.69 3.63
CA SER A 148 -6.74 21.25 4.65
C SER A 148 -6.92 22.05 5.93
N ASP A 149 -7.00 21.38 7.09
CA ASP A 149 -7.12 21.98 8.41
C ASP A 149 -5.96 21.63 9.37
N GLY A 150 -4.97 20.89 8.88
CA GLY A 150 -3.78 20.51 9.64
C GLY A 150 -3.93 19.21 10.42
N PHE A 151 -5.07 18.53 10.29
CA PHE A 151 -5.35 17.26 10.95
C PHE A 151 -5.45 16.12 9.94
N PHE A 152 -5.26 14.91 10.44
CA PHE A 152 -5.40 13.69 9.65
C PHE A 152 -6.88 13.45 9.30
N ASP A 153 -7.15 13.21 8.03
CA ASP A 153 -8.47 12.83 7.54
C ASP A 153 -8.80 11.39 7.95
N PHE A 154 -9.51 11.19 9.03
CA PHE A 154 -9.93 9.88 9.50
C PHE A 154 -11.15 9.39 8.71
N VAL A 155 -10.93 8.71 7.59
CA VAL A 155 -11.99 8.17 6.73
C VAL A 155 -11.86 6.65 6.69
N GLU A 156 -12.77 5.96 7.40
CA GLU A 156 -12.79 4.50 7.46
C GLU A 156 -12.90 3.88 6.07
N GLY A 157 -12.05 2.88 5.81
CA GLY A 157 -11.99 2.18 4.53
C GLY A 157 -11.27 2.94 3.40
N TYR A 158 -10.83 4.19 3.65
CA TYR A 158 -10.09 5.00 2.67
C TYR A 158 -8.71 5.42 3.16
N THR A 159 -8.61 6.14 4.27
CA THR A 159 -7.33 6.55 4.87
C THR A 159 -6.94 5.70 6.07
N VAL A 160 -7.89 5.03 6.67
CA VAL A 160 -7.69 4.18 7.85
C VAL A 160 -8.56 2.94 7.78
N ASN A 161 -8.03 1.83 8.29
CA ASN A 161 -8.84 0.71 8.74
C ASN A 161 -8.72 0.65 10.26
N ALA A 162 -9.75 1.10 10.94
CA ALA A 162 -9.76 1.25 12.38
C ALA A 162 -9.70 -0.11 13.10
N GLN A 163 -10.32 -1.12 12.54
CA GLN A 163 -10.39 -2.45 13.15
C GLN A 163 -9.00 -3.08 13.33
N ASN A 164 -8.15 -2.97 12.33
CA ASN A 164 -6.79 -3.56 12.34
C ASN A 164 -5.66 -2.53 12.47
N GLY A 165 -5.99 -1.26 12.68
CA GLY A 165 -5.04 -0.18 12.92
C GLY A 165 -4.08 0.03 11.74
N ARG A 166 -4.59 0.14 10.53
CA ARG A 166 -3.80 0.39 9.32
C ARG A 166 -4.12 1.74 8.71
N ILE A 167 -3.09 2.47 8.33
CA ILE A 167 -3.21 3.72 7.57
C ILE A 167 -2.92 3.43 6.10
N PHE A 168 -3.79 3.95 5.25
CA PHE A 168 -3.65 3.88 3.79
C PHE A 168 -3.26 5.26 3.27
N PHE A 169 -2.12 5.34 2.62
CA PHE A 169 -1.72 6.56 1.91
C PHE A 169 -2.39 6.56 0.54
N PRO A 170 -3.06 7.66 0.13
CA PRO A 170 -3.71 7.73 -1.18
C PRO A 170 -2.72 8.00 -2.32
N VAL A 171 -1.48 7.57 -2.15
CA VAL A 171 -0.38 7.63 -3.11
C VAL A 171 0.42 6.34 -3.02
N VAL A 172 0.98 5.88 -4.14
CA VAL A 172 1.58 4.53 -4.23
C VAL A 172 2.88 4.44 -3.43
N GLU A 173 3.76 5.42 -3.56
CA GLU A 173 5.08 5.46 -2.92
C GLU A 173 5.23 6.77 -2.14
N PRO A 174 4.56 6.90 -0.97
CA PRO A 174 4.50 8.16 -0.25
C PRO A 174 5.88 8.73 0.10
N PHE A 175 6.80 7.94 0.61
CA PHE A 175 8.12 8.38 1.03
C PHE A 175 9.20 8.21 -0.06
N GLY A 176 8.87 7.61 -1.19
CA GLY A 176 9.74 7.44 -2.35
C GLY A 176 9.41 8.46 -3.45
N LYS A 177 8.96 7.95 -4.58
CA LYS A 177 8.68 8.74 -5.79
C LYS A 177 7.75 9.93 -5.55
N HIS A 178 6.68 9.75 -4.77
CA HIS A 178 5.76 10.86 -4.50
C HIS A 178 6.46 12.02 -3.78
N LEU A 179 7.24 11.74 -2.73
CA LEU A 179 8.00 12.76 -2.01
C LEU A 179 9.05 13.41 -2.91
N ALA A 180 9.78 12.62 -3.69
CA ALA A 180 10.78 13.11 -4.66
C ALA A 180 10.16 14.10 -5.67
N ASP A 181 9.02 13.75 -6.24
CA ASP A 181 8.28 14.61 -7.18
C ASP A 181 7.84 15.94 -6.52
N LYS A 182 7.41 15.87 -5.25
CA LYS A 182 7.00 17.08 -4.50
C LYS A 182 8.17 17.97 -4.12
N LEU A 183 9.34 17.43 -3.84
CA LEU A 183 10.58 18.19 -3.62
C LEU A 183 11.04 18.91 -4.87
N GLY A 184 10.87 18.27 -6.05
CA GLY A 184 11.10 18.87 -7.37
C GLY A 184 12.57 19.16 -7.70
N ASN A 185 13.50 18.56 -6.96
CA ASN A 185 14.94 18.64 -7.17
C ASN A 185 15.56 17.28 -6.85
N LYS A 186 16.43 16.78 -7.71
CA LYS A 186 17.07 15.47 -7.57
C LYS A 186 17.93 15.37 -6.31
N GLU A 187 18.73 16.40 -6.00
CA GLU A 187 19.59 16.41 -4.81
C GLU A 187 18.77 16.30 -3.51
N LEU A 188 17.63 17.00 -3.47
CA LEU A 188 16.73 16.92 -2.32
C LEU A 188 15.98 15.59 -2.30
N ALA A 189 15.64 15.02 -3.44
CA ALA A 189 15.06 13.70 -3.52
C ALA A 189 16.03 12.64 -2.99
N ASP A 190 17.28 12.67 -3.39
CA ASP A 190 18.34 11.77 -2.93
C ASP A 190 18.61 11.93 -1.42
N LYS A 191 18.33 13.10 -0.85
CA LYS A 191 18.53 13.41 0.57
C LYS A 191 17.33 12.99 1.45
N TYR A 192 16.10 13.15 0.97
CA TYR A 192 14.89 13.04 1.80
C TYR A 192 13.95 11.91 1.40
N ALA A 193 14.01 11.42 0.17
CA ALA A 193 13.17 10.31 -0.26
C ALA A 193 13.83 8.97 0.10
N PHE A 194 13.03 8.03 0.55
CA PHE A 194 13.48 6.69 0.88
C PHE A 194 12.94 5.69 -0.16
N THR A 195 13.58 5.65 -1.32
CA THR A 195 13.19 4.80 -2.46
C THR A 195 13.40 3.32 -2.18
N GLU A 196 14.40 2.97 -1.37
CA GLU A 196 14.75 1.61 -1.00
C GLU A 196 13.61 0.88 -0.27
N LEU A 197 12.70 1.63 0.35
CA LEU A 197 11.49 1.07 0.95
C LEU A 197 10.59 0.39 -0.09
N TYR A 198 10.68 0.81 -1.36
CA TYR A 198 9.84 0.34 -2.46
C TYR A 198 10.57 -0.56 -3.44
N ASP A 199 11.87 -0.34 -3.62
CA ASP A 199 12.71 -1.00 -4.63
C ASP A 199 13.56 -2.13 -4.04
N SER A 200 13.44 -2.41 -2.76
CA SER A 200 14.15 -3.49 -2.10
C SER A 200 13.24 -4.32 -1.18
N THR A 201 13.74 -5.46 -0.71
CA THR A 201 12.99 -6.24 0.27
C THR A 201 12.91 -5.51 1.61
N LEU A 202 11.87 -5.79 2.40
CA LEU A 202 11.68 -5.16 3.71
C LEU A 202 12.92 -5.33 4.64
N THR A 203 13.59 -6.47 4.56
CA THR A 203 14.81 -6.72 5.34
C THR A 203 15.93 -5.77 4.96
N VAL A 204 16.17 -5.59 3.66
CA VAL A 204 17.20 -4.67 3.14
C VAL A 204 16.83 -3.22 3.48
N ALA A 205 15.58 -2.83 3.25
CA ALA A 205 15.11 -1.49 3.56
C ALA A 205 15.28 -1.13 5.05
N LYS A 206 14.99 -2.07 5.97
CA LYS A 206 15.23 -1.88 7.41
C LYS A 206 16.71 -1.72 7.75
N GLN A 207 17.58 -2.54 7.13
CA GLN A 207 19.03 -2.43 7.35
C GLN A 207 19.60 -1.09 6.87
N LEU A 208 19.05 -0.54 5.78
CA LEU A 208 19.48 0.76 5.28
C LEU A 208 18.97 1.89 6.19
N ALA A 209 17.72 1.84 6.63
CA ALA A 209 17.14 2.82 7.55
C ALA A 209 17.81 2.85 8.95
N GLU A 210 18.50 1.78 9.35
CA GLU A 210 19.25 1.74 10.63
C GLU A 210 20.67 2.34 10.51
N LYS A 211 21.14 2.58 9.28
CA LYS A 211 22.51 3.11 9.03
C LYS A 211 22.55 4.62 8.82
N ASP A 212 21.43 5.21 8.55
CA ASP A 212 21.23 6.64 8.33
C ASP A 212 20.63 7.29 9.60
#